data_f88ae3f8509804ed93a0c616eb474b8f
#
_entry.id   f88ae3f8509804ed93a0c616eb474b8f
#
_cell.length_a   1.000
_cell.length_b   1.000
_cell.length_c   1.000
_cell.angle_alpha   90.00
_cell.angle_beta   90.00
_cell.angle_gamma   90.00
#
_symmetry.space_group_name_H-M   'P 1'
#
loop_
_entity.id
_entity.type
_entity.pdbx_description
1 polymer ?
#
loop_
_entity_poly.entity_id
_entity_poly.type
_entity_poly.pdbx_seq_one_letter_code
_entity_poly.pdbx_strand_id
1 'polypeptide(L)'
;MAAYINNGIYNGNRILESETVEMIQSIPYPNINSQQGLIWYYKDSNNRALFGHNGGDIGVSTEMFFSISDNIGVIVLSNSSNYNAIIQIENAVFDFAEETDFTILLGDINSDGLINILDVILIVNIILGVDASNDLADINLDTNINILDVIQLVHIILNS
;
A
#
# COMPACT_ATOMS: atom_id res chain seq x y z
N MET A 1 1.07 6.89 -5.08
CA MET A 1 1.88 6.57 -3.88
C MET A 1 2.49 5.17 -3.97
N ALA A 2 1.75 4.08 -4.06
CA ALA A 2 2.28 2.70 -4.08
C ALA A 2 3.47 2.50 -5.04
N ALA A 3 3.41 3.01 -6.28
CA ALA A 3 4.53 2.91 -7.21
C ALA A 3 5.81 3.61 -6.72
N TYR A 4 5.71 4.71 -5.97
CA TYR A 4 6.89 5.39 -5.42
C TYR A 4 7.52 4.61 -4.28
N ILE A 5 6.71 4.00 -3.42
CA ILE A 5 7.18 3.12 -2.34
C ILE A 5 7.84 1.87 -2.93
N ASN A 6 7.24 1.29 -3.97
CA ASN A 6 7.70 0.06 -4.63
C ASN A 6 8.67 0.32 -5.80
N ASN A 7 9.48 1.35 -5.72
CA ASN A 7 10.53 1.66 -6.68
C ASN A 7 10.06 1.65 -8.15
N GLY A 8 8.91 2.26 -8.41
CA GLY A 8 8.31 2.41 -9.73
C GLY A 8 7.42 1.27 -10.19
N ILE A 9 7.17 0.28 -9.34
CA ILE A 9 6.33 -0.88 -9.68
C ILE A 9 4.95 -0.75 -9.03
N TYR A 10 3.91 -1.06 -9.79
CA TYR A 10 2.53 -1.15 -9.33
C TYR A 10 1.84 -2.37 -9.95
N ASN A 11 1.27 -3.25 -9.14
CA ASN A 11 0.66 -4.52 -9.55
C ASN A 11 1.56 -5.33 -10.50
N GLY A 12 2.82 -5.53 -10.11
CA GLY A 12 3.82 -6.26 -10.90
C GLY A 12 4.33 -5.54 -12.16
N ASN A 13 3.73 -4.43 -12.55
CA ASN A 13 4.11 -3.68 -13.75
C ASN A 13 4.98 -2.48 -13.40
N ARG A 14 6.08 -2.30 -14.12
CA ARG A 14 6.89 -1.09 -14.02
C ARG A 14 6.20 0.07 -14.73
N ILE A 15 5.88 1.12 -13.96
CA ILE A 15 5.27 2.36 -14.47
C ILE A 15 6.22 3.56 -14.38
N LEU A 16 7.28 3.47 -13.57
CA LEU A 16 8.37 4.44 -13.48
C LEU A 16 9.69 3.68 -13.39
N GLU A 17 10.73 4.19 -14.03
CA GLU A 17 12.08 3.67 -13.86
C GLU A 17 12.60 3.98 -12.45
N SER A 18 13.46 3.11 -11.90
CA SER A 18 14.02 3.28 -10.54
C SER A 18 14.76 4.59 -10.40
N GLU A 19 15.55 4.96 -11.40
CA GLU A 19 16.30 6.21 -11.42
C GLU A 19 15.38 7.44 -11.42
N THR A 20 14.18 7.32 -12.00
CA THR A 20 13.16 8.38 -11.96
C THR A 20 12.60 8.52 -10.54
N VAL A 21 12.35 7.39 -9.85
CA VAL A 21 11.89 7.42 -8.46
C VAL A 21 12.95 8.02 -7.55
N GLU A 22 14.21 7.60 -7.68
CA GLU A 22 15.34 8.16 -6.94
C GLU A 22 15.48 9.66 -7.18
N MET A 23 15.35 10.11 -8.44
CA MET A 23 15.40 11.54 -8.78
C MET A 23 14.27 12.32 -8.11
N ILE A 24 13.05 11.80 -8.09
CA ILE A 24 11.88 12.45 -7.45
C ILE A 24 12.10 12.55 -5.93
N GLN A 25 12.68 11.54 -5.32
CA GLN A 25 12.96 11.49 -3.88
C GLN A 25 14.23 12.26 -3.48
N SER A 26 15.10 12.61 -4.42
CA SER A 26 16.32 13.36 -4.14
C SER A 26 16.02 14.80 -3.71
N ILE A 27 16.92 15.37 -2.92
CA ILE A 27 16.89 16.79 -2.54
C ILE A 27 17.91 17.54 -3.42
N PRO A 28 17.46 18.22 -4.51
CA PRO A 28 18.39 18.75 -5.51
C PRO A 28 19.22 19.94 -5.00
N TYR A 29 18.71 20.69 -4.03
CA TYR A 29 19.35 21.90 -3.51
C TYR A 29 19.33 21.93 -1.96
N PRO A 30 20.04 21.00 -1.28
CA PRO A 30 19.97 20.86 0.18
C PRO A 30 20.46 22.09 0.94
N ASN A 31 21.33 22.91 0.33
CA ASN A 31 21.81 24.17 0.92
C ASN A 31 20.75 25.29 0.91
N ILE A 32 19.71 25.17 0.07
CA ILE A 32 18.58 26.12 0.00
C ILE A 32 17.44 25.63 0.88
N ASN A 33 17.06 24.37 0.71
CA ASN A 33 16.05 23.71 1.53
C ASN A 33 16.42 22.22 1.67
N SER A 34 16.69 21.80 2.89
CA SER A 34 17.13 20.43 3.19
C SER A 34 16.00 19.40 3.20
N GLN A 35 14.75 19.81 2.96
CA GLN A 35 13.60 18.94 2.95
C GLN A 35 12.88 18.91 1.59
N GLN A 36 13.19 19.85 0.68
CA GLN A 36 12.46 19.98 -0.59
C GLN A 36 13.05 19.08 -1.66
N GLY A 37 12.26 18.08 -2.12
CA GLY A 37 12.50 17.35 -3.35
C GLY A 37 12.07 18.14 -4.60
N LEU A 38 11.80 17.48 -5.72
CA LEU A 38 11.38 18.17 -6.95
C LEU A 38 9.99 18.82 -6.78
N ILE A 39 9.01 18.07 -6.31
CA ILE A 39 7.64 18.53 -6.01
C ILE A 39 7.30 18.20 -4.57
N TRP A 40 7.54 16.96 -4.18
CA TRP A 40 7.29 16.45 -2.86
C TRP A 40 8.41 16.86 -1.90
N TYR A 41 8.14 16.80 -0.61
CA TYR A 41 9.10 17.20 0.42
C TYR A 41 9.13 16.20 1.57
N TYR A 42 10.22 16.25 2.31
CA TYR A 42 10.40 15.49 3.55
C TYR A 42 9.86 16.29 4.74
N LYS A 43 9.19 15.59 5.65
CA LYS A 43 8.83 16.12 6.96
C LYS A 43 9.10 15.08 8.04
N ASP A 44 9.40 15.56 9.26
CA ASP A 44 9.40 14.70 10.44
C ASP A 44 8.05 14.85 11.15
N SER A 45 7.38 13.73 11.42
CA SER A 45 6.12 13.70 12.15
C SER A 45 6.07 12.48 13.06
N ASN A 46 5.90 12.70 14.37
CA ASN A 46 5.82 11.65 15.39
C ASN A 46 6.98 10.63 15.30
N ASN A 47 8.23 11.13 15.17
CA ASN A 47 9.47 10.36 14.97
C ASN A 47 9.59 9.58 13.65
N ARG A 48 8.76 9.89 12.65
CA ARG A 48 8.81 9.32 11.30
C ARG A 48 9.39 10.32 10.31
N ALA A 49 10.33 9.86 9.50
CA ALA A 49 10.75 10.59 8.31
C ALA A 49 9.79 10.28 7.17
N LEU A 50 8.96 11.23 6.81
CA LEU A 50 7.91 11.08 5.81
C LEU A 50 8.25 11.85 4.54
N PHE A 51 7.92 11.29 3.39
CA PHE A 51 8.04 11.94 2.09
C PHE A 51 6.69 12.01 1.40
N GLY A 52 6.33 13.17 0.87
CA GLY A 52 5.02 13.34 0.26
C GLY A 52 4.65 14.79 0.02
N HIS A 53 3.38 15.07 0.00
CA HIS A 53 2.84 16.41 -0.18
C HIS A 53 1.51 16.57 0.55
N ASN A 54 1.26 17.78 1.05
CA ASN A 54 -0.05 18.18 1.55
C ASN A 54 -0.77 19.06 0.55
N GLY A 55 -2.06 19.25 0.77
CA GLY A 55 -2.89 20.20 0.04
C GLY A 55 -3.86 20.90 0.97
N GLY A 56 -4.22 22.13 0.61
CA GLY A 56 -5.18 22.89 1.39
C GLY A 56 -5.82 23.99 0.60
N ASP A 57 -7.09 24.24 0.91
CA ASP A 57 -7.87 25.38 0.46
C ASP A 57 -8.93 25.70 1.53
N ILE A 58 -9.76 26.73 1.31
CA ILE A 58 -10.85 27.05 2.22
C ILE A 58 -11.80 25.86 2.35
N GLY A 59 -11.89 25.31 3.57
CA GLY A 59 -12.73 24.14 3.86
C GLY A 59 -12.16 22.79 3.47
N VAL A 60 -10.90 22.72 3.01
CA VAL A 60 -10.25 21.48 2.60
C VAL A 60 -8.84 21.40 3.15
N SER A 61 -8.47 20.25 3.67
CA SER A 61 -7.09 19.91 4.04
C SER A 61 -6.82 18.44 3.67
N THR A 62 -5.67 18.18 3.05
CA THR A 62 -5.29 16.84 2.62
C THR A 62 -3.83 16.57 2.94
N GLU A 63 -3.53 15.31 3.27
CA GLU A 63 -2.17 14.81 3.45
C GLU A 63 -1.99 13.56 2.59
N MET A 64 -0.83 13.43 1.96
CA MET A 64 -0.41 12.25 1.22
C MET A 64 1.07 12.04 1.48
N PHE A 65 1.39 11.28 2.49
CA PHE A 65 2.77 11.00 2.91
C PHE A 65 3.03 9.51 3.07
N PHE A 66 4.27 9.11 2.93
CA PHE A 66 4.71 7.74 3.16
C PHE A 66 6.08 7.70 3.83
N SER A 67 6.30 6.65 4.61
CA SER A 67 7.59 6.25 5.14
C SER A 67 8.24 5.28 4.16
N ILE A 68 9.44 5.62 3.68
CA ILE A 68 10.20 4.74 2.77
C ILE A 68 10.75 3.55 3.54
N SER A 69 11.16 3.76 4.81
CA SER A 69 11.73 2.70 5.65
C SER A 69 10.72 1.61 6.00
N ASP A 70 9.46 1.98 6.20
CA ASP A 70 8.43 1.08 6.72
C ASP A 70 7.48 0.59 5.62
N ASN A 71 7.63 1.08 4.39
CA ASN A 71 6.75 0.80 3.24
C ASN A 71 5.27 1.13 3.50
N ILE A 72 5.02 2.09 4.39
CA ILE A 72 3.67 2.53 4.76
C ILE A 72 3.39 3.87 4.12
N GLY A 73 2.20 4.04 3.55
CA GLY A 73 1.73 5.30 3.02
C GLY A 73 0.31 5.62 3.48
N VAL A 74 0.10 6.87 3.89
CA VAL A 74 -1.19 7.37 4.39
C VAL A 74 -1.71 8.48 3.49
N ILE A 75 -2.99 8.43 3.18
CA ILE A 75 -3.71 9.49 2.48
C ILE A 75 -4.89 9.91 3.35
N VAL A 76 -4.94 11.19 3.70
CA VAL A 76 -6.06 11.80 4.42
C VAL A 76 -6.70 12.84 3.51
N LEU A 77 -7.98 12.70 3.23
CA LEU A 77 -8.78 13.67 2.48
C LEU A 77 -9.88 14.20 3.40
N SER A 78 -9.92 15.51 3.57
CA SER A 78 -10.86 16.13 4.51
C SER A 78 -11.53 17.37 3.93
N ASN A 79 -12.79 17.55 4.25
CA ASN A 79 -13.58 18.76 4.00
C ASN A 79 -13.52 19.74 5.19
N SER A 80 -12.38 19.84 5.87
CA SER A 80 -12.14 20.70 7.02
C SER A 80 -10.89 21.54 6.83
N SER A 81 -10.89 22.78 7.34
CA SER A 81 -9.70 23.62 7.45
C SER A 81 -8.92 23.41 8.75
N ASN A 82 -9.28 22.43 9.58
CA ASN A 82 -8.58 22.14 10.83
C ASN A 82 -7.34 21.27 10.57
N TYR A 83 -6.28 21.92 10.11
CA TYR A 83 -5.03 21.25 9.76
C TYR A 83 -4.44 20.44 10.94
N ASN A 84 -4.52 20.95 12.16
CA ASN A 84 -4.01 20.23 13.33
C ASN A 84 -4.73 18.89 13.55
N ALA A 85 -6.04 18.85 13.34
CA ALA A 85 -6.79 17.60 13.43
C ALA A 85 -6.40 16.61 12.31
N ILE A 86 -6.11 17.11 11.12
CA ILE A 86 -5.67 16.26 9.99
C ILE A 86 -4.32 15.60 10.28
N ILE A 87 -3.36 16.34 10.85
CA ILE A 87 -2.06 15.78 11.26
C ILE A 87 -2.23 14.75 12.39
N GLN A 88 -3.15 14.97 13.33
CA GLN A 88 -3.45 13.97 14.37
C GLN A 88 -4.04 12.70 13.77
N ILE A 89 -4.93 12.81 12.79
CA ILE A 89 -5.51 11.66 12.07
C ILE A 89 -4.41 10.95 11.28
N GLU A 90 -3.58 11.68 10.54
CA GLU A 90 -2.45 11.10 9.80
C GLU A 90 -1.56 10.26 10.73
N ASN A 91 -1.14 10.83 11.86
CA ASN A 91 -0.31 10.11 12.83
C ASN A 91 -1.01 8.87 13.40
N ALA A 92 -2.29 8.97 13.76
CA ALA A 92 -3.05 7.85 14.28
C ALA A 92 -3.21 6.71 13.23
N VAL A 93 -3.34 7.05 11.95
CA VAL A 93 -3.40 6.06 10.86
C VAL A 93 -2.03 5.40 10.64
N PHE A 94 -0.93 6.17 10.74
CA PHE A 94 0.42 5.59 10.72
C PHE A 94 0.65 4.65 11.91
N ASP A 95 0.30 5.08 13.15
CA ASP A 95 0.41 4.26 14.36
C ASP A 95 -0.36 2.93 14.18
N PHE A 96 -1.59 3.00 13.70
CA PHE A 96 -2.40 1.82 13.40
C PHE A 96 -1.76 0.91 12.35
N ALA A 97 -1.22 1.48 11.27
CA ALA A 97 -0.59 0.72 10.19
C ALA A 97 0.70 0.03 10.66
N GLU A 98 1.48 0.65 11.53
CA GLU A 98 2.71 0.07 12.09
C GLU A 98 2.43 -1.05 13.10
N GLU A 99 1.32 -0.95 13.84
CA GLU A 99 0.90 -1.97 14.81
C GLU A 99 0.17 -3.14 14.14
N THR A 100 -0.33 -2.95 12.91
CA THR A 100 -1.10 -3.96 12.18
C THR A 100 -0.18 -4.76 11.27
N ASP A 101 -0.15 -6.05 11.46
CA ASP A 101 0.52 -6.97 10.52
C ASP A 101 -0.36 -7.11 9.27
N PHE A 102 -0.04 -6.33 8.22
CA PHE A 102 -0.65 -6.45 6.91
C PHE A 102 0.04 -7.55 6.08
N THR A 103 0.41 -8.66 6.67
CA THR A 103 0.87 -9.81 5.87
C THR A 103 -0.23 -10.18 4.89
N ILE A 104 0.05 -9.91 3.62
CA ILE A 104 -0.78 -10.43 2.52
C ILE A 104 -0.55 -11.93 2.51
N LEU A 105 -1.45 -12.66 3.13
CA LEU A 105 -1.46 -14.12 3.11
C LEU A 105 -1.98 -14.55 1.72
N LEU A 106 -1.07 -14.95 0.86
CA LEU A 106 -1.46 -15.54 -0.42
C LEU A 106 -2.34 -16.76 -0.15
N GLY A 107 -3.57 -16.73 -0.66
CA GLY A 107 -4.57 -17.73 -0.36
C GLY A 107 -5.62 -17.34 0.68
N ASP A 108 -5.47 -16.19 1.37
CA ASP A 108 -6.52 -15.57 2.19
C ASP A 108 -7.36 -14.62 1.32
N ILE A 109 -8.30 -15.21 0.57
CA ILE A 109 -9.06 -14.47 -0.44
C ILE A 109 -10.12 -13.57 0.19
N ASN A 110 -10.65 -13.94 1.36
CA ASN A 110 -11.63 -13.14 2.11
C ASN A 110 -10.98 -12.10 3.04
N SER A 111 -9.64 -12.13 3.18
CA SER A 111 -8.86 -11.23 4.02
C SER A 111 -9.28 -11.27 5.52
N ASP A 112 -9.63 -12.46 6.02
CA ASP A 112 -9.97 -12.67 7.44
C ASP A 112 -8.74 -13.04 8.32
N GLY A 113 -7.56 -13.15 7.72
CA GLY A 113 -6.31 -13.50 8.36
C GLY A 113 -6.09 -15.02 8.52
N LEU A 114 -6.96 -15.85 7.94
CA LEU A 114 -6.89 -17.31 8.03
C LEU A 114 -7.00 -17.94 6.65
N ILE A 115 -6.05 -18.79 6.30
CA ILE A 115 -6.19 -19.64 5.10
C ILE A 115 -6.98 -20.89 5.47
N ASN A 116 -8.21 -21.02 4.93
CA ASN A 116 -9.10 -22.10 5.29
C ASN A 116 -10.06 -22.49 4.12
N ILE A 117 -11.03 -23.37 4.38
CA ILE A 117 -11.95 -23.87 3.35
C ILE A 117 -12.83 -22.77 2.73
N LEU A 118 -13.05 -21.64 3.41
CA LEU A 118 -13.84 -20.54 2.86
C LEU A 118 -13.11 -19.90 1.66
N ASP A 119 -11.78 -19.82 1.72
CA ASP A 119 -10.96 -19.30 0.61
C ASP A 119 -10.98 -20.22 -0.58
N VAL A 120 -11.00 -21.54 -0.35
CA VAL A 120 -11.16 -22.54 -1.43
C VAL A 120 -12.48 -22.32 -2.17
N ILE A 121 -13.56 -22.05 -1.44
CA ILE A 121 -14.87 -21.76 -2.05
C ILE A 121 -14.79 -20.48 -2.90
N LEU A 122 -14.10 -19.44 -2.42
CA LEU A 122 -13.95 -18.19 -3.16
C LEU A 122 -13.11 -18.35 -4.44
N ILE A 123 -12.00 -19.13 -4.41
CA ILE A 123 -11.25 -19.42 -5.64
C ILE A 123 -12.14 -20.15 -6.65
N VAL A 124 -12.90 -21.14 -6.21
CA VAL A 124 -13.83 -21.87 -7.08
C VAL A 124 -14.87 -20.94 -7.70
N ASN A 125 -15.43 -20.01 -6.93
CA ASN A 125 -16.37 -19.01 -7.42
C ASN A 125 -15.73 -18.08 -8.48
N ILE A 126 -14.47 -17.66 -8.26
CA ILE A 126 -13.71 -16.87 -9.24
C ILE A 126 -13.53 -17.66 -10.54
N ILE A 127 -13.11 -18.93 -10.46
CA ILE A 127 -12.93 -19.81 -11.63
C ILE A 127 -14.24 -20.00 -12.40
N LEU A 128 -15.37 -20.09 -11.69
CA LEU A 128 -16.70 -20.22 -12.29
C LEU A 128 -17.26 -18.89 -12.81
N GLY A 129 -16.56 -17.77 -12.61
CA GLY A 129 -17.00 -16.44 -13.02
C GLY A 129 -18.16 -15.88 -12.19
N VAL A 130 -18.37 -16.40 -10.97
CA VAL A 130 -19.38 -15.90 -10.02
C VAL A 130 -18.86 -14.67 -9.30
N ASP A 131 -17.59 -14.71 -8.86
CA ASP A 131 -16.91 -13.61 -8.16
C ASP A 131 -15.85 -12.94 -9.07
N ALA A 132 -15.51 -11.69 -8.75
CA ALA A 132 -14.46 -10.97 -9.45
C ALA A 132 -13.08 -11.59 -9.18
N SER A 133 -12.15 -11.43 -10.13
CA SER A 133 -10.76 -11.87 -9.96
C SER A 133 -10.11 -11.20 -8.74
N ASN A 134 -9.32 -11.96 -8.00
CA ASN A 134 -8.55 -11.52 -6.85
C ASN A 134 -7.13 -12.09 -6.95
N ASP A 135 -6.12 -11.24 -6.94
CA ASP A 135 -4.71 -11.64 -7.11
C ASP A 135 -4.23 -12.61 -6.02
N LEU A 136 -4.86 -12.62 -4.85
CA LEU A 136 -4.58 -13.59 -3.77
C LEU A 136 -4.99 -15.04 -4.12
N ALA A 137 -5.76 -15.22 -5.18
CA ALA A 137 -6.21 -16.52 -5.66
C ALA A 137 -5.21 -17.19 -6.62
N ASP A 138 -4.22 -16.47 -7.13
CA ASP A 138 -3.11 -17.04 -7.93
C ASP A 138 -2.02 -17.57 -6.99
N ILE A 139 -2.27 -18.76 -6.45
CA ILE A 139 -1.43 -19.37 -5.40
C ILE A 139 -0.08 -19.84 -5.95
N ASN A 140 -0.04 -20.25 -7.21
CA ASN A 140 1.15 -20.76 -7.88
C ASN A 140 1.95 -19.65 -8.60
N LEU A 141 1.42 -18.41 -8.65
CA LEU A 141 2.01 -17.23 -9.27
C LEU A 141 2.27 -17.40 -10.78
N ASP A 142 1.40 -18.16 -11.47
CA ASP A 142 1.50 -18.35 -12.92
C ASP A 142 0.66 -17.38 -13.74
N THR A 143 0.04 -16.40 -13.08
CA THR A 143 -0.84 -15.36 -13.62
C THR A 143 -2.22 -15.85 -14.10
N ASN A 144 -2.56 -17.11 -13.82
CA ASN A 144 -3.83 -17.71 -14.25
C ASN A 144 -4.54 -18.37 -13.06
N ILE A 145 -5.63 -17.80 -12.60
CA ILE A 145 -6.44 -18.40 -11.55
C ILE A 145 -7.23 -19.58 -12.11
N ASN A 146 -6.87 -20.80 -11.69
CA ASN A 146 -7.44 -22.03 -12.20
C ASN A 146 -7.44 -23.17 -11.16
N ILE A 147 -7.76 -24.39 -11.57
CA ILE A 147 -7.86 -25.54 -10.65
C ILE A 147 -6.52 -25.88 -9.95
N LEU A 148 -5.38 -25.50 -10.52
CA LEU A 148 -4.07 -25.76 -9.90
C LEU A 148 -3.91 -24.95 -8.62
N ASP A 149 -4.44 -23.73 -8.56
CA ASP A 149 -4.43 -22.87 -7.37
C ASP A 149 -5.30 -23.48 -6.28
N VAL A 150 -6.47 -24.03 -6.63
CA VAL A 150 -7.33 -24.75 -5.68
C VAL A 150 -6.57 -25.93 -5.06
N ILE A 151 -5.88 -26.74 -5.88
CA ILE A 151 -5.11 -27.88 -5.41
C ILE A 151 -4.00 -27.43 -4.47
N GLN A 152 -3.29 -26.35 -4.82
CA GLN A 152 -2.19 -25.82 -4.01
C GLN A 152 -2.70 -25.25 -2.69
N LEU A 153 -3.82 -24.49 -2.70
CA LEU A 153 -4.42 -23.97 -1.50
C LEU A 153 -4.88 -25.09 -0.55
N VAL A 154 -5.55 -26.12 -1.07
CA VAL A 154 -5.93 -27.29 -0.28
C VAL A 154 -4.70 -27.98 0.32
N HIS A 155 -3.61 -28.07 -0.44
CA HIS A 155 -2.36 -28.63 0.09
C HIS A 155 -1.79 -27.79 1.25
N ILE A 156 -1.82 -26.46 1.16
CA ILE A 156 -1.41 -25.55 2.25
C ILE A 156 -2.28 -25.83 3.49
N ILE A 157 -3.60 -25.85 3.34
CA ILE A 157 -4.54 -26.05 4.46
C ILE A 157 -4.32 -27.40 5.17
N LEU A 158 -4.01 -28.45 4.42
CA LEU A 158 -3.81 -29.78 5.01
C LEU A 158 -2.46 -29.95 5.71
N ASN A 159 -1.51 -29.05 5.51
CA ASN A 159 -0.16 -29.11 6.08
C ASN A 159 0.16 -27.94 7.05
N SER A 160 -0.86 -27.09 7.38
CA SER A 160 -0.75 -25.96 8.32
C SER A 160 -1.00 -26.33 9.80
#